data_e430109059e66c3cbaa13ea89602c420
#
_entry.id   e430109059e66c3cbaa13ea89602c420
#
_cell.length_a   1.000
_cell.length_b   1.000
_cell.length_c   1.000
_cell.angle_alpha   90.00
_cell.angle_beta   90.00
_cell.angle_gamma   90.00
#
_symmetry.space_group_name_H-M   'P 1'
#
loop_
_entity.id
_entity.type
_entity.pdbx_description
1 polymer ?
#
loop_
_entity_poly.entity_id
_entity_poly.type
_entity_poly.pdbx_seq_one_letter_code
_entity_poly.pdbx_strand_id
1 'polypeptide(L)'
;MPSPRSLLLVFAHPDDESFGVGGTAALYAAAGARVSLACATKGERGTTDPALAGQKLGAIREGELRRACAILGVADVSFLGYMDADVDKADFDGLVEAIAAVMRRARPSAVVTFGPDGVTRHPDHVAVGRAATAAFHRVRRQEGYRYPRRLYYVALPESRRKVFRSGDALMYTPDEQITAAVDISRVLDVKLKAIACHKSQEDARSFLAHADEWKASGEMTQECFVRAWPRGKRKDSTLFPG
;
A
#
# COMPACT_ATOMS: atom_id res chain seq x y z
N MET A 1 -20.13 10.49 19.26
CA MET A 1 -20.02 9.40 18.28
C MET A 1 -18.55 9.10 18.06
N PRO A 2 -18.08 7.85 18.08
CA PRO A 2 -16.71 7.55 17.68
C PRO A 2 -16.50 8.06 16.25
N SER A 3 -15.37 8.69 16.00
CA SER A 3 -15.01 9.16 14.64
C SER A 3 -15.06 8.00 13.65
N PRO A 4 -15.63 8.18 12.44
CA PRO A 4 -15.67 7.11 11.46
C PRO A 4 -14.26 6.64 11.17
N ARG A 5 -14.05 5.31 11.21
CA ARG A 5 -12.76 4.70 10.89
C ARG A 5 -12.45 4.96 9.41
N SER A 6 -11.26 5.47 9.12
CA SER A 6 -10.83 5.76 7.75
C SER A 6 -9.35 5.42 7.57
N LEU A 7 -9.03 4.76 6.45
CA LEU A 7 -7.71 4.32 6.07
C LEU A 7 -7.31 5.00 4.76
N LEU A 8 -6.13 5.58 4.72
CA LEU A 8 -5.52 6.07 3.48
C LEU A 8 -4.31 5.22 3.15
N LEU A 9 -4.31 4.67 1.96
CA LEU A 9 -3.20 3.98 1.34
C LEU A 9 -2.45 4.97 0.45
N VAL A 10 -1.11 5.00 0.53
CA VAL A 10 -0.28 5.88 -0.30
C VAL A 10 0.81 5.03 -0.93
N PHE A 11 0.71 4.78 -2.24
CA PHE A 11 1.59 3.89 -2.97
C PHE A 11 2.06 4.48 -4.30
N ALA A 12 3.08 3.86 -4.89
CA ALA A 12 3.75 4.35 -6.08
C ALA A 12 3.05 3.93 -7.37
N HIS A 13 2.70 2.65 -7.49
CA HIS A 13 2.23 2.06 -8.73
C HIS A 13 0.91 1.32 -8.55
N PRO A 14 0.12 1.14 -9.64
CA PRO A 14 -1.00 0.19 -9.66
C PRO A 14 -0.50 -1.23 -9.42
N ASP A 15 -0.98 -1.89 -8.39
CA ASP A 15 -0.72 -3.23 -7.85
C ASP A 15 -0.17 -3.23 -6.41
N ASP A 16 0.58 -2.20 -6.01
CA ASP A 16 1.14 -2.07 -4.66
C ASP A 16 0.08 -2.25 -3.55
N GLU A 17 -1.11 -1.69 -3.76
CA GLU A 17 -2.23 -1.77 -2.82
C GLU A 17 -2.72 -3.22 -2.64
N SER A 18 -2.74 -3.98 -3.72
CA SER A 18 -3.21 -5.36 -3.73
C SER A 18 -2.19 -6.30 -3.07
N PHE A 19 -0.89 -6.15 -3.40
CA PHE A 19 0.17 -6.94 -2.82
C PHE A 19 0.43 -6.60 -1.35
N GLY A 20 0.58 -5.31 -1.05
CA GLY A 20 1.04 -4.85 0.25
C GLY A 20 -0.03 -4.91 1.34
N VAL A 21 -1.29 -4.58 1.01
CA VAL A 21 -2.32 -4.28 2.02
C VAL A 21 -3.74 -4.63 1.57
N GLY A 22 -3.89 -5.41 0.50
CA GLY A 22 -5.20 -5.72 -0.09
C GLY A 22 -6.16 -6.42 0.87
N GLY A 23 -5.67 -7.39 1.64
CA GLY A 23 -6.48 -8.08 2.64
C GLY A 23 -6.94 -7.15 3.76
N THR A 24 -6.05 -6.32 4.29
CA THR A 24 -6.39 -5.30 5.32
C THR A 24 -7.40 -4.30 4.78
N ALA A 25 -7.23 -3.82 3.54
CA ALA A 25 -8.18 -2.91 2.90
C ALA A 25 -9.57 -3.52 2.79
N ALA A 26 -9.66 -4.76 2.28
CA ALA A 26 -10.92 -5.48 2.14
C ALA A 26 -11.59 -5.75 3.50
N LEU A 27 -10.81 -6.19 4.49
CA LEU A 27 -11.32 -6.45 5.85
C LEU A 27 -11.92 -5.19 6.48
N TYR A 28 -11.22 -4.05 6.34
CA TYR A 28 -11.66 -2.80 6.94
C TYR A 28 -12.84 -2.16 6.19
N ALA A 29 -12.84 -2.23 4.86
CA ALA A 29 -13.98 -1.79 4.04
C ALA A 29 -15.25 -2.60 4.39
N ALA A 30 -15.14 -3.92 4.49
CA ALA A 30 -16.24 -4.79 4.92
C ALA A 30 -16.74 -4.48 6.35
N ALA A 31 -15.86 -3.98 7.23
CA ALA A 31 -16.21 -3.51 8.57
C ALA A 31 -16.72 -2.05 8.61
N GLY A 32 -17.01 -1.44 7.47
CA GLY A 32 -17.57 -0.10 7.35
C GLY A 32 -16.57 1.05 7.47
N ALA A 33 -15.27 0.77 7.40
CA ALA A 33 -14.27 1.83 7.32
C ALA A 33 -14.21 2.40 5.89
N ARG A 34 -14.02 3.73 5.77
CA ARG A 34 -13.72 4.35 4.48
C ARG A 34 -12.26 4.12 4.13
N VAL A 35 -12.00 3.35 3.07
CA VAL A 35 -10.65 3.12 2.54
C VAL A 35 -10.47 3.99 1.30
N SER A 36 -9.36 4.73 1.22
CA SER A 36 -8.99 5.57 0.09
C SER A 36 -7.56 5.25 -0.34
N LEU A 37 -7.24 5.45 -1.62
CA LEU A 37 -5.93 5.23 -2.19
C LEU A 37 -5.42 6.50 -2.89
N ALA A 38 -4.17 6.87 -2.61
CA ALA A 38 -3.37 7.78 -3.41
C ALA A 38 -2.28 6.96 -4.10
N CYS A 39 -2.30 6.91 -5.43
CA CYS A 39 -1.31 6.25 -6.26
C CYS A 39 -0.49 7.31 -6.99
N ALA A 40 0.83 7.27 -6.89
CA ALA A 40 1.68 8.33 -7.43
C ALA A 40 1.67 8.35 -8.95
N THR A 41 1.72 7.19 -9.60
CA THR A 41 1.84 7.03 -11.05
C THR A 41 0.73 6.14 -11.61
N LYS A 42 0.68 5.99 -12.91
CA LYS A 42 -0.15 4.97 -13.57
C LYS A 42 0.64 3.73 -13.99
N GLY A 43 1.93 3.65 -13.64
CA GLY A 43 2.78 2.51 -13.95
C GLY A 43 3.12 2.41 -15.44
N GLU A 44 3.38 3.53 -16.09
CA GLU A 44 3.54 3.69 -17.54
C GLU A 44 4.74 2.94 -18.12
N ARG A 45 5.74 2.62 -17.27
CA ARG A 45 6.98 1.94 -17.68
C ARG A 45 7.09 0.50 -17.15
N GLY A 46 6.10 -0.01 -16.45
CA GLY A 46 6.08 -1.34 -15.86
C GLY A 46 5.85 -2.46 -16.89
N THR A 47 6.60 -2.49 -17.99
CA THR A 47 6.55 -3.54 -19.00
C THR A 47 7.87 -3.69 -19.73
N THR A 48 8.15 -4.90 -20.20
CA THR A 48 9.28 -5.20 -21.10
C THR A 48 8.89 -5.06 -22.57
N ASP A 49 7.60 -4.86 -22.90
CA ASP A 49 7.13 -4.65 -24.28
C ASP A 49 7.08 -3.14 -24.60
N PRO A 50 8.00 -2.62 -25.44
CA PRO A 50 8.02 -1.20 -25.79
C PRO A 50 6.74 -0.72 -26.51
N ALA A 51 6.02 -1.61 -27.18
CA ALA A 51 4.78 -1.27 -27.89
C ALA A 51 3.62 -0.98 -26.92
N LEU A 52 3.72 -1.42 -25.66
CA LEU A 52 2.73 -1.19 -24.62
C LEU A 52 3.15 -0.06 -23.66
N ALA A 53 4.43 0.30 -23.61
CA ALA A 53 4.93 1.32 -22.69
C ALA A 53 4.28 2.70 -22.88
N GLY A 54 4.35 3.54 -21.84
CA GLY A 54 3.83 4.89 -21.87
C GLY A 54 2.34 4.99 -21.55
N GLN A 55 1.68 5.98 -22.14
CA GLN A 55 0.28 6.30 -21.84
C GLN A 55 -0.70 5.14 -22.09
N LYS A 56 -0.42 4.29 -23.08
CA LYS A 56 -1.25 3.11 -23.37
C LYS A 56 -1.24 2.14 -22.20
N LEU A 57 -0.06 1.80 -21.69
CA LEU A 57 0.07 0.95 -20.52
C LEU A 57 -0.53 1.61 -19.27
N GLY A 58 -0.26 2.91 -19.07
CA GLY A 58 -0.84 3.66 -17.98
C GLY A 58 -2.37 3.61 -17.95
N ALA A 59 -3.03 3.71 -19.10
CA ALA A 59 -4.49 3.57 -19.21
C ALA A 59 -4.98 2.15 -18.86
N ILE A 60 -4.24 1.13 -19.30
CA ILE A 60 -4.55 -0.28 -18.98
C ILE A 60 -4.43 -0.49 -17.47
N ARG A 61 -3.28 -0.10 -16.86
CA ARG A 61 -3.01 -0.28 -15.42
C ARG A 61 -3.93 0.55 -14.54
N GLU A 62 -4.33 1.76 -14.97
CA GLU A 62 -5.38 2.51 -14.27
C GLU A 62 -6.69 1.73 -14.23
N GLY A 63 -7.10 1.12 -15.34
CA GLY A 63 -8.30 0.29 -15.40
C GLY A 63 -8.19 -0.97 -14.52
N GLU A 64 -7.01 -1.59 -14.46
CA GLU A 64 -6.73 -2.73 -13.58
C GLU A 64 -6.81 -2.35 -12.11
N LEU A 65 -6.15 -1.25 -11.70
CA LEU A 65 -6.21 -0.72 -10.35
C LEU A 65 -7.65 -0.40 -9.91
N ARG A 66 -8.43 0.26 -10.76
CA ARG A 66 -9.82 0.60 -10.42
C ARG A 66 -10.68 -0.65 -10.21
N ARG A 67 -10.47 -1.72 -10.99
CA ARG A 67 -11.15 -3.01 -10.77
C ARG A 67 -10.69 -3.68 -9.48
N ALA A 68 -9.38 -3.70 -9.20
CA ALA A 68 -8.84 -4.21 -7.94
C ALA A 68 -9.41 -3.45 -6.74
N CYS A 69 -9.39 -2.12 -6.78
CA CYS A 69 -9.96 -1.26 -5.75
C CYS A 69 -11.45 -1.51 -5.51
N ALA A 70 -12.23 -1.74 -6.57
CA ALA A 70 -13.65 -2.08 -6.42
C ALA A 70 -13.85 -3.42 -5.68
N ILE A 71 -13.01 -4.43 -5.97
CA ILE A 71 -13.02 -5.73 -5.26
C ILE A 71 -12.63 -5.56 -3.78
N LEU A 72 -11.63 -4.73 -3.50
CA LEU A 72 -11.14 -4.45 -2.14
C LEU A 72 -12.08 -3.52 -1.32
N GLY A 73 -13.09 -2.93 -1.94
CA GLY A 73 -13.96 -1.96 -1.29
C GLY A 73 -13.31 -0.59 -1.04
N VAL A 74 -12.27 -0.25 -1.82
CA VAL A 74 -11.65 1.09 -1.79
C VAL A 74 -12.62 2.09 -2.38
N ALA A 75 -13.02 3.09 -1.58
CA ALA A 75 -14.06 4.05 -1.96
C ALA A 75 -13.57 5.15 -2.90
N ASP A 76 -12.32 5.56 -2.75
CA ASP A 76 -11.74 6.67 -3.54
C ASP A 76 -10.33 6.31 -4.02
N VAL A 77 -10.06 6.58 -5.29
CA VAL A 77 -8.74 6.44 -5.92
C VAL A 77 -8.32 7.80 -6.48
N SER A 78 -7.16 8.29 -6.04
CA SER A 78 -6.54 9.53 -6.52
C SER A 78 -5.20 9.20 -7.15
N PHE A 79 -5.00 9.50 -8.43
CA PHE A 79 -3.68 9.53 -9.06
C PHE A 79 -3.03 10.89 -8.83
N LEU A 80 -1.74 10.91 -8.46
CA LEU A 80 -1.04 12.15 -8.18
C LEU A 80 -0.41 12.78 -9.43
N GLY A 81 -0.36 12.05 -10.54
CA GLY A 81 0.08 12.56 -11.85
C GLY A 81 1.59 12.55 -12.06
N TYR A 82 2.34 11.80 -11.26
CA TYR A 82 3.77 11.58 -11.48
C TYR A 82 4.01 10.48 -12.52
N MET A 83 5.17 10.54 -13.18
CA MET A 83 5.58 9.54 -14.15
C MET A 83 6.28 8.37 -13.46
N ASP A 84 5.94 7.16 -13.86
CA ASP A 84 6.57 5.91 -13.41
C ASP A 84 8.09 5.93 -13.68
N ALA A 85 8.88 5.46 -12.71
CA ALA A 85 10.34 5.46 -12.68
C ALA A 85 11.00 6.87 -12.70
N ASP A 86 10.25 7.93 -12.37
CA ASP A 86 10.75 9.29 -12.24
C ASP A 86 10.26 9.99 -10.96
N VAL A 87 9.56 9.29 -10.05
CA VAL A 87 9.04 9.88 -8.81
C VAL A 87 10.18 10.31 -7.89
N ASP A 88 11.29 9.55 -7.87
CA ASP A 88 12.49 9.87 -7.09
C ASP A 88 13.22 11.12 -7.57
N LYS A 89 13.01 11.53 -8.84
CA LYS A 89 13.58 12.71 -9.49
C LYS A 89 12.66 13.93 -9.43
N ALA A 90 11.41 13.73 -9.01
CA ALA A 90 10.42 14.80 -8.94
C ALA A 90 10.73 15.80 -7.80
N ASP A 91 10.13 17.00 -7.89
CA ASP A 91 10.15 17.93 -6.77
C ASP A 91 9.55 17.29 -5.52
N PHE A 92 10.40 17.07 -4.51
CA PHE A 92 10.02 16.40 -3.27
C PHE A 92 8.93 17.15 -2.50
N ASP A 93 9.04 18.49 -2.42
CA ASP A 93 8.04 19.28 -1.70
C ASP A 93 6.69 19.31 -2.43
N GLY A 94 6.69 19.30 -3.75
CA GLY A 94 5.50 19.14 -4.57
C GLY A 94 4.83 17.77 -4.33
N LEU A 95 5.60 16.68 -4.27
CA LEU A 95 5.08 15.33 -3.97
C LEU A 95 4.50 15.28 -2.55
N VAL A 96 5.20 15.85 -1.56
CA VAL A 96 4.71 15.96 -0.18
C VAL A 96 3.38 16.71 -0.12
N GLU A 97 3.26 17.84 -0.84
CA GLU A 97 2.03 18.63 -0.81
C GLU A 97 0.88 17.95 -1.54
N ALA A 98 1.12 17.26 -2.66
CA ALA A 98 0.12 16.47 -3.35
C ALA A 98 -0.47 15.37 -2.43
N ILE A 99 0.39 14.65 -1.71
CA ILE A 99 -0.03 13.63 -0.74
C ILE A 99 -0.75 14.29 0.45
N ALA A 100 -0.25 15.42 0.98
CA ALA A 100 -0.86 16.15 2.07
C ALA A 100 -2.28 16.65 1.71
N ALA A 101 -2.49 17.09 0.48
CA ALA A 101 -3.81 17.49 -0.01
C ALA A 101 -4.81 16.33 0.02
N VAL A 102 -4.39 15.11 -0.38
CA VAL A 102 -5.21 13.90 -0.24
C VAL A 102 -5.49 13.60 1.23
N MET A 103 -4.49 13.67 2.12
CA MET A 103 -4.67 13.44 3.55
C MET A 103 -5.66 14.41 4.19
N ARG A 104 -5.58 15.72 3.85
CA ARG A 104 -6.53 16.72 4.36
C ARG A 104 -7.97 16.42 3.93
N ARG A 105 -8.16 16.02 2.67
CA ARG A 105 -9.48 15.67 2.13
C ARG A 105 -10.03 14.39 2.75
N ALA A 106 -9.21 13.34 2.82
CA ALA A 106 -9.61 12.02 3.32
C ALA A 106 -9.75 11.97 4.85
N ARG A 107 -9.03 12.82 5.59
CA ARG A 107 -9.00 12.88 7.07
C ARG A 107 -8.80 11.49 7.70
N PRO A 108 -7.76 10.73 7.31
CA PRO A 108 -7.64 9.32 7.67
C PRO A 108 -7.32 9.13 9.15
N SER A 109 -7.91 8.11 9.77
CA SER A 109 -7.53 7.65 11.11
C SER A 109 -6.15 7.00 11.09
N ALA A 110 -5.84 6.27 10.02
CA ALA A 110 -4.54 5.65 9.78
C ALA A 110 -4.09 5.84 8.33
N VAL A 111 -2.79 5.94 8.14
CA VAL A 111 -2.13 5.98 6.83
C VAL A 111 -1.21 4.77 6.73
N VAL A 112 -1.22 4.09 5.58
CA VAL A 112 -0.28 3.02 5.25
C VAL A 112 0.50 3.41 3.99
N THR A 113 1.81 3.21 4.03
CA THR A 113 2.73 3.48 2.92
C THR A 113 3.95 2.56 3.01
N PHE A 114 4.93 2.76 2.14
CA PHE A 114 6.22 2.08 2.20
C PHE A 114 7.08 2.55 3.37
N GLY A 115 7.90 1.63 3.88
CA GLY A 115 9.01 1.94 4.78
C GLY A 115 10.20 2.58 4.05
N PRO A 116 11.27 2.91 4.79
CA PRO A 116 12.47 3.55 4.22
C PRO A 116 13.16 2.75 3.12
N ASP A 117 12.99 1.44 3.10
CA ASP A 117 13.56 0.51 2.11
C ASP A 117 12.67 0.31 0.87
N GLY A 118 11.42 0.81 0.92
CA GLY A 118 10.45 0.65 -0.17
C GLY A 118 9.98 -0.78 -0.41
N VAL A 119 10.28 -1.73 0.49
CA VAL A 119 10.01 -3.18 0.39
C VAL A 119 10.79 -3.87 -0.74
N THR A 120 10.98 -3.22 -1.88
CA THR A 120 11.68 -3.75 -3.08
C THR A 120 12.92 -2.93 -3.46
N ARG A 121 13.27 -1.89 -2.70
CA ARG A 121 14.27 -0.87 -3.04
C ARG A 121 13.96 -0.09 -4.33
N HIS A 122 12.75 -0.20 -4.86
CA HIS A 122 12.37 0.59 -6.02
C HIS A 122 12.47 2.09 -5.68
N PRO A 123 13.15 2.93 -6.51
CA PRO A 123 13.35 4.35 -6.19
C PRO A 123 12.03 5.10 -5.92
N ASP A 124 11.00 4.82 -6.71
CA ASP A 124 9.68 5.44 -6.53
C ASP A 124 9.02 5.03 -5.21
N HIS A 125 9.15 3.74 -4.79
CA HIS A 125 8.63 3.29 -3.49
C HIS A 125 9.28 4.03 -2.33
N VAL A 126 10.61 4.18 -2.39
CA VAL A 126 11.38 4.93 -1.39
C VAL A 126 10.96 6.40 -1.38
N ALA A 127 10.83 7.01 -2.56
CA ALA A 127 10.42 8.42 -2.69
C ALA A 127 9.00 8.66 -2.13
N VAL A 128 8.03 7.81 -2.52
CA VAL A 128 6.64 7.90 -2.05
C VAL A 128 6.56 7.65 -0.54
N GLY A 129 7.26 6.65 0.00
CA GLY A 129 7.29 6.37 1.44
C GLY A 129 7.82 7.55 2.26
N ARG A 130 8.92 8.16 1.80
CA ARG A 130 9.50 9.37 2.42
C ARG A 130 8.55 10.56 2.33
N ALA A 131 7.96 10.80 1.17
CA ALA A 131 7.04 11.93 0.97
C ALA A 131 5.74 11.75 1.76
N ALA A 132 5.17 10.54 1.82
CA ALA A 132 4.00 10.24 2.63
C ALA A 132 4.25 10.43 4.12
N THR A 133 5.46 10.05 4.60
CA THR A 133 5.87 10.30 5.98
C THR A 133 5.99 11.80 6.27
N ALA A 134 6.61 12.57 5.37
CA ALA A 134 6.73 14.01 5.52
C ALA A 134 5.35 14.70 5.49
N ALA A 135 4.48 14.29 4.55
CA ALA A 135 3.11 14.78 4.43
C ALA A 135 2.29 14.49 5.70
N PHE A 136 2.41 13.28 6.25
CA PHE A 136 1.77 12.91 7.51
C PHE A 136 2.14 13.88 8.64
N HIS A 137 3.42 14.16 8.82
CA HIS A 137 3.88 15.08 9.86
C HIS A 137 3.53 16.54 9.55
N ARG A 138 3.55 16.96 8.27
CA ARG A 138 3.13 18.30 7.82
C ARG A 138 1.66 18.55 8.17
N VAL A 139 0.76 17.63 7.82
CA VAL A 139 -0.67 17.77 8.10
C VAL A 139 -0.97 17.76 9.60
N ARG A 140 -0.32 16.90 10.37
CA ARG A 140 -0.53 16.83 11.83
C ARG A 140 -0.10 18.10 12.58
N ARG A 141 0.86 18.85 12.05
CA ARG A 141 1.31 20.12 12.68
C ARG A 141 0.42 21.30 12.37
N GLN A 142 -0.53 21.16 11.44
CA GLN A 142 -1.46 22.23 11.11
C GLN A 142 -2.49 22.40 12.23
N GLU A 143 -2.72 23.64 12.63
CA GLU A 143 -3.69 23.97 13.67
C GLU A 143 -5.11 23.49 13.31
N GLY A 144 -5.84 22.94 14.28
CA GLY A 144 -7.18 22.41 14.09
C GLY A 144 -7.26 21.00 13.45
N TYR A 145 -6.14 20.45 12.96
CA TYR A 145 -6.15 19.09 12.40
C TYR A 145 -5.97 18.02 13.47
N ARG A 146 -6.97 17.12 13.56
CA ARG A 146 -6.94 15.94 14.45
C ARG A 146 -6.52 14.65 13.71
N TYR A 147 -6.35 14.72 12.41
CA TYR A 147 -6.01 13.62 11.50
C TYR A 147 -4.82 14.02 10.62
N PRO A 148 -3.98 13.05 10.16
CA PRO A 148 -4.03 11.62 10.45
C PRO A 148 -3.57 11.29 11.88
N ARG A 149 -3.96 10.12 12.43
CA ARG A 149 -3.64 9.74 13.82
C ARG A 149 -2.52 8.72 13.92
N ARG A 150 -2.42 7.78 12.97
CA ARG A 150 -1.40 6.73 12.93
C ARG A 150 -0.78 6.63 11.53
N LEU A 151 0.51 6.27 11.52
CA LEU A 151 1.26 5.97 10.30
C LEU A 151 1.87 4.59 10.44
N TYR A 152 1.68 3.77 9.40
CA TYR A 152 2.25 2.44 9.30
C TYR A 152 3.01 2.26 8.00
N TYR A 153 4.08 1.48 8.07
CA TYR A 153 4.82 0.99 6.91
C TYR A 153 4.48 -0.47 6.66
N VAL A 154 4.25 -0.82 5.40
CA VAL A 154 4.16 -2.24 4.99
C VAL A 154 5.47 -2.91 5.33
N ALA A 155 5.40 -4.13 5.86
CA ALA A 155 6.55 -4.89 6.27
C ALA A 155 6.41 -6.37 5.90
N LEU A 156 7.50 -6.96 5.42
CA LEU A 156 7.63 -8.40 5.21
C LEU A 156 8.47 -8.98 6.35
N PRO A 157 7.92 -9.83 7.23
CA PRO A 157 8.68 -10.42 8.33
C PRO A 157 9.85 -11.27 7.82
N GLU A 158 11.01 -11.17 8.47
CA GLU A 158 12.20 -11.97 8.15
C GLU A 158 11.90 -13.47 8.19
N SER A 159 11.06 -13.92 9.13
CA SER A 159 10.62 -15.32 9.24
C SER A 159 9.91 -15.84 7.98
N ARG A 160 9.39 -14.96 7.11
CA ARG A 160 8.72 -15.32 5.85
C ARG A 160 9.62 -15.31 4.63
N ARG A 161 10.94 -15.06 4.77
CA ARG A 161 11.88 -15.01 3.65
C ARG A 161 11.83 -16.27 2.77
N LYS A 162 11.65 -17.43 3.38
CA LYS A 162 11.59 -18.71 2.66
C LYS A 162 10.31 -18.89 1.83
N VAL A 163 9.23 -18.20 2.19
CA VAL A 163 7.93 -18.29 1.53
C VAL A 163 7.97 -17.61 0.17
N PHE A 164 8.53 -16.41 0.11
CA PHE A 164 8.44 -15.59 -1.10
C PHE A 164 9.42 -15.96 -2.20
N ARG A 165 10.42 -16.82 -1.95
CA ARG A 165 11.40 -17.31 -2.95
C ARG A 165 11.99 -16.24 -3.88
N SER A 166 11.89 -14.97 -3.51
CA SER A 166 12.22 -13.80 -4.34
C SER A 166 13.70 -13.41 -4.28
N GLY A 167 14.53 -14.24 -3.68
CA GLY A 167 15.96 -13.93 -3.49
C GLY A 167 16.17 -12.61 -2.74
N ASP A 168 17.03 -11.75 -3.26
CA ASP A 168 17.34 -10.44 -2.67
C ASP A 168 16.46 -9.30 -3.20
N ALA A 169 15.43 -9.61 -3.99
CA ALA A 169 14.53 -8.59 -4.56
C ALA A 169 13.64 -7.93 -3.50
N LEU A 170 13.30 -8.67 -2.42
CA LEU A 170 12.47 -8.16 -1.35
C LEU A 170 13.29 -7.81 -0.09
N MET A 171 12.91 -6.72 0.54
CA MET A 171 13.44 -6.29 1.82
C MET A 171 12.61 -6.85 2.95
N TYR A 172 13.28 -7.53 3.87
CA TYR A 172 12.61 -8.13 5.03
C TYR A 172 12.89 -7.32 6.28
N THR A 173 11.86 -7.22 7.11
CA THR A 173 11.90 -6.52 8.40
C THR A 173 12.11 -7.54 9.51
N PRO A 174 13.07 -7.33 10.44
CA PRO A 174 13.23 -8.18 11.63
C PRO A 174 11.91 -8.34 12.38
N ASP A 175 11.57 -9.56 12.79
CA ASP A 175 10.25 -9.87 13.36
C ASP A 175 9.95 -9.06 14.65
N GLU A 176 10.99 -8.70 15.42
CA GLU A 176 10.85 -7.85 16.59
C GLU A 176 10.49 -6.39 16.29
N GLN A 177 10.69 -5.94 15.06
CA GLN A 177 10.29 -4.61 14.59
C GLN A 177 8.83 -4.57 14.10
N ILE A 178 8.21 -5.72 13.85
CA ILE A 178 6.80 -5.81 13.47
C ILE A 178 5.94 -5.39 14.65
N THR A 179 5.19 -4.30 14.48
CA THR A 179 4.36 -3.73 15.55
C THR A 179 2.86 -3.87 15.30
N ALA A 180 2.46 -4.32 14.12
CA ALA A 180 1.08 -4.66 13.83
C ALA A 180 1.02 -5.83 12.85
N ALA A 181 0.06 -6.73 13.09
CA ALA A 181 -0.27 -7.82 12.19
C ALA A 181 -1.80 -7.93 12.10
N VAL A 182 -2.31 -7.91 10.88
CA VAL A 182 -3.74 -8.02 10.59
C VAL A 182 -4.00 -9.40 10.01
N ASP A 183 -4.83 -10.19 10.68
CA ASP A 183 -5.30 -11.48 10.16
C ASP A 183 -6.28 -11.22 9.01
N ILE A 184 -5.90 -11.67 7.83
CA ILE A 184 -6.67 -11.53 6.59
C ILE A 184 -7.20 -12.88 6.07
N SER A 185 -7.15 -13.94 6.88
CA SER A 185 -7.58 -15.29 6.49
C SER A 185 -8.98 -15.31 5.87
N ARG A 186 -9.91 -14.52 6.43
CA ARG A 186 -11.31 -14.44 5.97
C ARG A 186 -11.48 -13.73 4.62
N VAL A 187 -10.51 -12.96 4.19
CA VAL A 187 -10.55 -12.14 2.97
C VAL A 187 -9.40 -12.44 2.02
N LEU A 188 -8.66 -13.53 2.25
CA LEU A 188 -7.53 -13.89 1.40
C LEU A 188 -7.97 -14.09 -0.05
N ASP A 189 -9.12 -14.71 -0.29
CA ASP A 189 -9.66 -14.86 -1.65
C ASP A 189 -10.00 -13.52 -2.30
N VAL A 190 -10.44 -12.53 -1.51
CA VAL A 190 -10.70 -11.17 -2.02
C VAL A 190 -9.39 -10.51 -2.45
N LYS A 191 -8.33 -10.63 -1.63
CA LYS A 191 -6.98 -10.15 -1.97
C LYS A 191 -6.46 -10.79 -3.27
N LEU A 192 -6.55 -12.11 -3.40
CA LEU A 192 -6.09 -12.82 -4.59
C LEU A 192 -6.87 -12.40 -5.85
N LYS A 193 -8.19 -12.19 -5.74
CA LYS A 193 -9.00 -11.65 -6.84
C LYS A 193 -8.58 -10.24 -7.24
N ALA A 194 -8.21 -9.39 -6.28
CA ALA A 194 -7.69 -8.05 -6.59
C ALA A 194 -6.35 -8.12 -7.32
N ILE A 195 -5.40 -8.95 -6.85
CA ILE A 195 -4.12 -9.20 -7.54
C ILE A 195 -4.37 -9.68 -8.98
N ALA A 196 -5.35 -10.58 -9.19
CA ALA A 196 -5.69 -11.10 -10.51
C ALA A 196 -6.26 -10.03 -11.48
N CYS A 197 -6.59 -8.84 -11.01
CA CYS A 197 -6.96 -7.72 -11.87
C CYS A 197 -5.77 -7.13 -12.63
N HIS A 198 -4.55 -7.23 -12.09
CA HIS A 198 -3.32 -6.66 -12.65
C HIS A 198 -2.70 -7.56 -13.72
N LYS A 199 -3.49 -7.86 -14.77
CA LYS A 199 -3.15 -8.83 -15.81
C LYS A 199 -1.96 -8.42 -16.67
N SER A 200 -1.72 -7.12 -16.81
CA SER A 200 -0.57 -6.60 -17.54
C SER A 200 0.76 -6.85 -16.81
N GLN A 201 0.72 -7.24 -15.51
CA GLN A 201 1.91 -7.39 -14.68
C GLN A 201 2.29 -8.86 -14.51
N GLU A 202 3.57 -9.16 -14.80
CA GLU A 202 4.11 -10.53 -14.68
C GLU A 202 4.17 -10.97 -13.22
N ASP A 203 4.51 -10.05 -12.32
CA ASP A 203 4.57 -10.33 -10.89
C ASP A 203 3.22 -10.81 -10.34
N ALA A 204 2.11 -10.26 -10.83
CA ALA A 204 0.77 -10.72 -10.43
C ALA A 204 0.52 -12.16 -10.89
N ARG A 205 0.91 -12.51 -12.13
CA ARG A 205 0.78 -13.89 -12.63
C ARG A 205 1.65 -14.87 -11.85
N SER A 206 2.91 -14.49 -11.61
CA SER A 206 3.87 -15.31 -10.85
C SER A 206 3.40 -15.54 -9.42
N PHE A 207 2.90 -14.48 -8.76
CA PHE A 207 2.34 -14.58 -7.42
C PHE A 207 1.15 -15.54 -7.36
N LEU A 208 0.20 -15.40 -8.29
CA LEU A 208 -1.01 -16.24 -8.31
C LEU A 208 -0.73 -17.70 -8.63
N ALA A 209 0.36 -18.02 -9.33
CA ALA A 209 0.78 -19.40 -9.59
C ALA A 209 1.06 -20.19 -8.30
N HIS A 210 1.36 -19.53 -7.18
CA HIS A 210 1.62 -20.15 -5.88
C HIS A 210 0.46 -19.98 -4.88
N ALA A 211 -0.65 -19.39 -5.30
CA ALA A 211 -1.76 -19.02 -4.41
C ALA A 211 -2.34 -20.22 -3.64
N ASP A 212 -2.48 -21.38 -4.28
CA ASP A 212 -3.05 -22.59 -3.64
C ASP A 212 -2.07 -23.17 -2.60
N GLU A 213 -0.76 -23.14 -2.88
CA GLU A 213 0.28 -23.55 -1.92
C GLU A 213 0.21 -22.68 -0.65
N TRP A 214 0.13 -21.36 -0.82
CA TRP A 214 0.08 -20.43 0.30
C TRP A 214 -1.23 -20.49 1.09
N LYS A 215 -2.34 -20.79 0.43
CA LYS A 215 -3.61 -21.05 1.12
C LYS A 215 -3.52 -22.30 1.99
N ALA A 216 -2.94 -23.37 1.46
CA ALA A 216 -2.79 -24.63 2.16
C ALA A 216 -1.84 -24.52 3.38
N SER A 217 -0.74 -23.77 3.25
CA SER A 217 0.22 -23.56 4.34
C SER A 217 -0.23 -22.52 5.38
N GLY A 218 -1.20 -21.66 5.04
CA GLY A 218 -1.64 -20.54 5.89
C GLY A 218 -0.63 -19.39 6.00
N GLU A 219 0.45 -19.40 5.20
CA GLU A 219 1.54 -18.44 5.30
C GLU A 219 1.17 -17.02 4.87
N MET A 220 0.13 -16.86 4.04
CA MET A 220 -0.33 -15.56 3.53
C MET A 220 -1.55 -15.01 4.28
N THR A 221 -1.86 -15.54 5.46
CA THR A 221 -3.04 -15.15 6.23
C THR A 221 -2.87 -13.88 7.06
N GLN A 222 -1.69 -13.27 7.05
CA GLN A 222 -1.43 -12.04 7.80
C GLN A 222 -0.71 -11.00 6.93
N GLU A 223 -1.13 -9.75 7.05
CA GLU A 223 -0.40 -8.58 6.58
C GLU A 223 0.26 -7.87 7.76
N CYS A 224 1.55 -7.60 7.63
CA CYS A 224 2.39 -7.10 8.72
C CYS A 224 2.84 -5.66 8.47
N PHE A 225 3.01 -4.92 9.57
CA PHE A 225 3.30 -3.50 9.52
C PHE A 225 4.25 -3.07 10.64
N VAL A 226 5.03 -2.03 10.36
CA VAL A 226 5.77 -1.27 11.37
C VAL A 226 5.02 0.03 11.63
N ARG A 227 4.64 0.28 12.87
CA ARG A 227 4.03 1.56 13.26
C ARG A 227 5.09 2.65 13.37
N ALA A 228 5.11 3.56 12.39
CA ALA A 228 6.02 4.68 12.34
C ALA A 228 5.58 5.84 13.28
N TRP A 229 4.25 5.97 13.51
CA TRP A 229 3.70 6.99 14.40
C TRP A 229 2.37 6.57 15.06
N PRO A 230 2.16 6.84 16.39
CA PRO A 230 3.23 7.16 17.34
C PRO A 230 4.16 5.95 17.50
N ARG A 231 5.44 6.19 17.70
CA ARG A 231 6.41 5.11 17.92
C ARG A 231 6.06 4.37 19.21
N GLY A 232 6.27 3.06 19.24
CA GLY A 232 6.03 2.24 20.43
C GLY A 232 6.23 0.76 20.14
N LYS A 233 6.50 0.00 21.19
CA LYS A 233 6.78 -1.46 21.09
C LYS A 233 5.53 -2.34 21.22
N ARG A 234 4.37 -1.75 21.57
CA ARG A 234 3.13 -2.53 21.71
C ARG A 234 2.70 -3.04 20.35
N LYS A 235 2.42 -4.32 20.26
CA LYS A 235 1.84 -4.93 19.08
C LYS A 235 0.35 -4.56 18.97
N ASP A 236 -0.06 -4.11 17.79
CA ASP A 236 -1.45 -3.79 17.47
C ASP A 236 -2.07 -4.95 16.67
N SER A 237 -3.29 -5.34 17.01
CA SER A 237 -4.11 -6.26 16.19
C SER A 237 -4.96 -5.51 15.16
N THR A 238 -4.94 -4.19 15.17
CA THR A 238 -5.65 -3.31 14.24
C THR A 238 -4.85 -2.04 13.99
N LEU A 239 -4.95 -1.49 12.78
CA LEU A 239 -4.29 -0.22 12.44
C LEU A 239 -5.04 1.00 12.98
N PHE A 240 -6.27 0.84 13.43
CA PHE A 240 -7.04 1.96 13.99
C PHE A 240 -6.68 2.22 15.46
N PRO A 241 -6.63 3.50 15.87
CA PRO A 241 -6.52 3.83 17.27
C PRO A 241 -7.76 3.33 18.02
N GLY A 242 -7.54 2.79 19.23
CA GLY A 242 -8.62 2.48 20.17
C GLY A 242 -9.30 3.74 20.67
#